data_7696f1ccec57c68a934ce63b5e7b7a91
#
_entry.id   7696f1ccec57c68a934ce63b5e7b7a91
#
_cell.length_a   1.000
_cell.length_b   1.000
_cell.length_c   1.000
_cell.angle_alpha   90.00
_cell.angle_beta   90.00
_cell.angle_gamma   90.00
#
_symmetry.space_group_name_H-M   'P 1'
#
loop_
_entity.id
_entity.type
_entity.pdbx_description
1 polymer ?
#
loop_
_entity_poly.entity_id
_entity_poly.type
_entity_poly.pdbx_seq_one_letter_code
_entity_poly.pdbx_strand_id
1 'polypeptide(L)'
;MEGVLERPIGRTWYRVTGEGGRAPLLCLHGGPGSTHNYFARLERLADERPVVLYDQVGCGRSERAQPGDWSVALFLDELDALRTHLALESVHLLGTSWGGMLALEHALARQDSLVSLILSSTLADAAQWAAEAKRLRDEVPGTDDDFEARHFYRNPDCLEITRMRAERNKDVYQAMWGPNEWTITGALDGWDVRARLPELKLPALVLRGAHDLSTPAISKTLLEGIPHAREVVFDASSHTPVLEETERYLATVRAFLYSVEAR
;
A
#
# COMPACT_ATOMS: atom_id res chain seq x y z
N MET A 1 14.71 8.25 13.29
CA MET A 1 13.99 9.45 13.81
C MET A 1 12.49 9.16 13.78
N GLU A 2 11.76 9.50 14.85
CA GLU A 2 10.29 9.55 14.84
C GLU A 2 9.84 11.00 15.00
N GLY A 3 8.71 11.35 14.41
CA GLY A 3 8.15 12.69 14.48
C GLY A 3 6.66 12.74 14.19
N VAL A 4 6.14 13.95 14.22
CA VAL A 4 4.74 14.26 13.94
C VAL A 4 4.68 15.46 13.00
N LEU A 5 3.91 15.35 11.95
CA LEU A 5 3.54 16.46 11.07
C LEU A 5 2.22 17.06 11.56
N GLU A 6 2.25 18.31 12.00
CA GLU A 6 1.06 19.06 12.40
C GLU A 6 0.33 19.58 11.15
N ARG A 7 -0.99 19.33 11.06
CA ARG A 7 -1.86 19.77 9.98
C ARG A 7 -3.20 20.27 10.53
N PRO A 8 -3.93 21.13 9.83
CA PRO A 8 -5.27 21.55 10.27
C PRO A 8 -6.27 20.44 10.49
N ILE A 9 -6.10 19.31 9.78
CA ILE A 9 -6.95 18.13 9.84
C ILE A 9 -6.52 17.13 10.92
N GLY A 10 -5.42 17.37 11.62
CA GLY A 10 -4.87 16.47 12.62
C GLY A 10 -3.40 16.13 12.39
N ARG A 11 -2.82 15.43 13.34
CA ARG A 11 -1.40 15.08 13.34
C ARG A 11 -1.15 13.79 12.60
N THR A 12 -0.12 13.77 11.74
CA THR A 12 0.36 12.57 11.04
C THR A 12 1.67 12.12 11.67
N TRP A 13 1.67 10.92 12.26
CA TRP A 13 2.87 10.29 12.79
C TRP A 13 3.70 9.66 11.67
N TYR A 14 5.03 9.80 11.78
CA TYR A 14 5.98 9.15 10.87
C TYR A 14 7.23 8.67 11.59
N ARG A 15 7.93 7.73 10.95
CA ARG A 15 9.26 7.25 11.31
C ARG A 15 10.15 7.20 10.08
N VAL A 16 11.38 7.72 10.24
CA VAL A 16 12.46 7.59 9.26
C VAL A 16 13.56 6.75 9.88
N THR A 17 13.84 5.60 9.29
CA THR A 17 14.91 4.67 9.69
C THR A 17 16.00 4.68 8.64
N GLY A 18 17.26 4.71 9.08
CA GLY A 18 18.44 4.81 8.20
C GLY A 18 18.79 6.22 7.78
N GLU A 19 19.98 6.31 7.19
CA GLU A 19 20.56 7.52 6.63
C GLU A 19 21.24 7.15 5.29
N GLY A 20 21.52 8.12 4.44
CA GLY A 20 22.26 7.87 3.21
C GLY A 20 21.87 8.76 2.04
N GLY A 21 22.67 8.71 0.98
CA GLY A 21 22.49 9.55 -0.22
C GLY A 21 21.62 8.92 -1.31
N ARG A 22 21.07 7.71 -1.11
CA ARG A 22 20.13 7.08 -2.05
C ARG A 22 18.73 7.62 -1.85
N ALA A 23 17.91 7.57 -2.91
CA ALA A 23 16.52 7.97 -2.83
C ALA A 23 15.77 7.18 -1.75
N PRO A 24 15.03 7.86 -0.85
CA PRO A 24 14.27 7.21 0.21
C PRO A 24 13.19 6.27 -0.34
N LEU A 25 12.86 5.21 0.44
CA LEU A 25 11.70 4.37 0.23
C LEU A 25 10.56 4.87 1.13
N LEU A 26 9.53 5.45 0.54
CA LEU A 26 8.32 5.92 1.25
C LEU A 26 7.22 4.87 1.11
N CYS A 27 6.68 4.40 2.25
CA CYS A 27 5.75 3.28 2.32
C CYS A 27 4.34 3.76 2.69
N LEU A 28 3.36 3.39 1.86
CA LEU A 28 1.94 3.71 2.02
C LEU A 28 1.17 2.46 2.44
N HIS A 29 0.68 2.45 3.69
CA HIS A 29 -0.07 1.29 4.19
C HIS A 29 -1.47 1.19 3.56
N GLY A 30 -2.03 -0.02 3.62
CA GLY A 30 -3.35 -0.37 3.08
C GLY A 30 -4.50 -0.12 4.05
N GLY A 31 -5.54 -0.89 3.89
CA GLY A 31 -6.84 -0.76 4.52
C GLY A 31 -7.88 -0.36 3.48
N PRO A 32 -8.33 0.92 3.41
CA PRO A 32 -7.98 2.10 4.23
C PRO A 32 -8.15 1.86 5.74
N GLY A 33 -7.43 2.64 6.56
CA GLY A 33 -7.58 2.50 8.02
C GLY A 33 -6.64 1.50 8.70
N SER A 34 -5.68 0.87 7.97
CA SER A 34 -4.64 0.02 8.53
C SER A 34 -3.54 0.85 9.21
N THR A 35 -2.34 0.31 9.38
CA THR A 35 -1.22 0.98 10.03
C THR A 35 0.11 0.55 9.39
N HIS A 36 1.20 1.28 9.73
CA HIS A 36 2.57 0.97 9.30
C HIS A 36 3.09 -0.39 9.80
N ASN A 37 2.47 -1.01 10.80
CA ASN A 37 3.04 -2.14 11.55
C ASN A 37 3.50 -3.30 10.64
N TYR A 38 2.75 -3.66 9.61
CA TYR A 38 3.15 -4.76 8.72
C TYR A 38 4.32 -4.40 7.78
N PHE A 39 4.72 -3.14 7.73
CA PHE A 39 5.91 -2.67 7.01
C PHE A 39 7.19 -2.66 7.86
N ALA A 40 7.12 -2.98 9.16
CA ALA A 40 8.27 -2.91 10.05
C ALA A 40 9.50 -3.68 9.51
N ARG A 41 9.29 -4.78 8.78
CA ARG A 41 10.38 -5.55 8.18
C ARG A 41 11.09 -4.83 7.02
N LEU A 42 10.45 -3.85 6.38
CA LEU A 42 11.08 -3.01 5.36
C LEU A 42 12.17 -2.10 5.94
N GLU A 43 12.13 -1.81 7.25
CA GLU A 43 13.20 -1.04 7.91
C GLU A 43 14.57 -1.72 7.84
N ARG A 44 14.63 -3.01 7.48
CA ARG A 44 15.88 -3.72 7.18
C ARG A 44 16.58 -3.27 5.89
N LEU A 45 15.90 -2.48 5.05
CA LEU A 45 16.50 -1.79 3.89
C LEU A 45 17.17 -0.47 4.28
N ALA A 46 17.09 -0.09 5.55
CA ALA A 46 17.62 1.16 6.07
C ALA A 46 19.17 1.16 6.21
N ASP A 47 19.81 0.04 5.95
CA ASP A 47 21.25 -0.09 5.76
C ASP A 47 21.78 0.59 4.48
N GLU A 48 20.89 0.91 3.53
CA GLU A 48 21.23 1.44 2.21
C GLU A 48 20.60 2.80 1.90
N ARG A 49 19.43 3.05 2.42
CA ARG A 49 18.62 4.24 2.14
C ARG A 49 17.67 4.56 3.28
N PRO A 50 17.22 5.81 3.43
CA PRO A 50 16.13 6.10 4.36
C PRO A 50 14.86 5.33 3.99
N VAL A 51 14.25 4.67 4.99
CA VAL A 51 12.93 4.06 4.89
C VAL A 51 11.96 4.89 5.71
N VAL A 52 10.92 5.39 5.06
CA VAL A 52 9.89 6.25 5.68
C VAL A 52 8.60 5.47 5.82
N LEU A 53 8.19 5.26 7.06
CA LEU A 53 6.90 4.70 7.43
C LEU A 53 6.05 5.81 8.06
N TYR A 54 4.75 5.82 7.81
CA TYR A 54 3.82 6.72 8.50
C TYR A 54 2.47 6.05 8.67
N ASP A 55 1.71 6.50 9.64
CA ASP A 55 0.30 6.18 9.74
C ASP A 55 -0.50 7.30 9.11
N GLN A 56 -1.33 6.98 8.13
CA GLN A 56 -2.20 7.95 7.47
C GLN A 56 -3.15 8.56 8.50
N VAL A 57 -3.60 9.80 8.28
CA VAL A 57 -4.48 10.51 9.19
C VAL A 57 -5.71 9.66 9.54
N GLY A 58 -6.03 9.60 10.82
CA GLY A 58 -7.07 8.74 11.36
C GLY A 58 -6.65 7.31 11.69
N CYS A 59 -5.43 6.90 11.36
CA CYS A 59 -4.94 5.54 11.50
C CYS A 59 -3.83 5.44 12.56
N GLY A 60 -3.73 4.31 13.23
CA GLY A 60 -2.64 3.96 14.12
C GLY A 60 -2.27 5.04 15.11
N ARG A 61 -1.04 5.55 15.01
CA ARG A 61 -0.45 6.58 15.90
C ARG A 61 -0.76 8.02 15.46
N SER A 62 -1.38 8.19 14.27
CA SER A 62 -1.84 9.49 13.81
C SER A 62 -3.14 9.90 14.48
N GLU A 63 -3.40 11.21 14.53
CA GLU A 63 -4.61 11.72 15.13
C GLU A 63 -5.86 11.27 14.35
N ARG A 64 -6.92 10.92 15.07
CA ARG A 64 -8.19 10.59 14.45
C ARG A 64 -8.85 11.86 13.93
N ALA A 65 -8.96 11.95 12.61
CA ALA A 65 -9.78 12.99 11.98
C ALA A 65 -11.27 12.80 12.28
N GLN A 66 -12.06 13.85 12.09
CA GLN A 66 -13.50 13.78 12.31
C GLN A 66 -14.17 12.90 11.25
N PRO A 67 -15.21 12.14 11.61
CA PRO A 67 -15.98 11.38 10.63
C PRO A 67 -16.53 12.29 9.52
N GLY A 68 -16.41 11.85 8.26
CA GLY A 68 -16.94 12.55 7.10
C GLY A 68 -15.92 13.25 6.20
N ASP A 69 -14.66 13.37 6.63
CA ASP A 69 -13.62 14.07 5.85
C ASP A 69 -12.80 13.14 4.94
N TRP A 70 -13.06 11.83 4.98
CA TRP A 70 -12.28 10.82 4.28
C TRP A 70 -12.48 10.88 2.76
N SER A 71 -11.39 11.11 2.03
CA SER A 71 -11.40 11.10 0.56
C SER A 71 -9.99 10.83 0.01
N VAL A 72 -9.89 10.40 -1.24
CA VAL A 72 -8.60 10.23 -1.93
C VAL A 72 -7.79 11.54 -1.90
N ALA A 73 -8.45 12.68 -2.14
CA ALA A 73 -7.83 14.00 -2.13
C ALA A 73 -7.18 14.33 -0.77
N LEU A 74 -7.85 14.02 0.34
CA LEU A 74 -7.32 14.22 1.68
C LEU A 74 -5.99 13.47 1.91
N PHE A 75 -5.93 12.20 1.50
CA PHE A 75 -4.73 11.38 1.66
C PHE A 75 -3.61 11.77 0.70
N LEU A 76 -3.94 12.27 -0.48
CA LEU A 76 -2.95 12.87 -1.40
C LEU A 76 -2.34 14.15 -0.83
N ASP A 77 -3.17 15.05 -0.28
CA ASP A 77 -2.70 16.27 0.39
C ASP A 77 -1.83 15.97 1.61
N GLU A 78 -2.17 14.90 2.34
CA GLU A 78 -1.34 14.42 3.44
C GLU A 78 0.03 13.93 2.97
N LEU A 79 0.06 13.09 1.94
CA LEU A 79 1.28 12.56 1.36
C LEU A 79 2.20 13.69 0.84
N ASP A 80 1.65 14.67 0.14
CA ASP A 80 2.39 15.85 -0.33
C ASP A 80 2.93 16.68 0.83
N ALA A 81 2.14 16.89 1.87
CA ALA A 81 2.56 17.62 3.07
C ALA A 81 3.68 16.89 3.81
N LEU A 82 3.58 15.56 3.96
CA LEU A 82 4.61 14.73 4.59
C LEU A 82 5.92 14.77 3.81
N ARG A 83 5.86 14.66 2.48
CA ARG A 83 7.03 14.76 1.60
C ARG A 83 7.70 16.12 1.73
N THR A 84 6.93 17.19 1.74
CA THR A 84 7.42 18.58 1.93
C THR A 84 8.08 18.73 3.30
N HIS A 85 7.42 18.26 4.36
CA HIS A 85 7.92 18.34 5.74
C HIS A 85 9.27 17.62 5.93
N LEU A 86 9.44 16.47 5.27
CA LEU A 86 10.65 15.67 5.33
C LEU A 86 11.68 16.00 4.25
N ALA A 87 11.43 17.02 3.43
CA ALA A 87 12.26 17.42 2.28
C ALA A 87 12.54 16.23 1.32
N LEU A 88 11.53 15.41 1.06
CA LEU A 88 11.60 14.24 0.17
C LEU A 88 11.33 14.68 -1.29
N GLU A 89 12.31 15.27 -1.95
CA GLU A 89 12.16 15.78 -3.32
C GLU A 89 11.90 14.64 -4.32
N SER A 90 12.63 13.52 -4.16
CA SER A 90 12.52 12.34 -5.03
C SER A 90 12.54 11.06 -4.20
N VAL A 91 11.57 10.17 -4.42
CA VAL A 91 11.41 8.95 -3.63
C VAL A 91 11.07 7.74 -4.49
N HIS A 92 11.42 6.55 -4.01
CA HIS A 92 10.74 5.33 -4.40
C HIS A 92 9.45 5.21 -3.59
N LEU A 93 8.32 5.01 -4.25
CA LEU A 93 7.02 4.93 -3.59
C LEU A 93 6.53 3.48 -3.57
N LEU A 94 6.34 2.91 -2.38
CA LEU A 94 5.79 1.58 -2.18
C LEU A 94 4.42 1.68 -1.55
N GLY A 95 3.40 1.13 -2.20
CA GLY A 95 2.05 1.06 -1.66
C GLY A 95 1.50 -0.35 -1.65
N THR A 96 0.83 -0.74 -0.55
CA THR A 96 0.15 -2.03 -0.44
C THR A 96 -1.36 -1.83 -0.40
N SER A 97 -2.13 -2.61 -1.19
CA SER A 97 -3.59 -2.57 -1.20
C SER A 97 -4.10 -1.13 -1.47
N TRP A 98 -4.91 -0.55 -0.59
CA TRP A 98 -5.28 0.87 -0.63
C TRP A 98 -4.07 1.80 -0.78
N GLY A 99 -2.96 1.52 -0.07
CA GLY A 99 -1.73 2.31 -0.24
C GLY A 99 -1.18 2.27 -1.66
N GLY A 100 -1.42 1.18 -2.41
CA GLY A 100 -1.09 1.09 -3.83
C GLY A 100 -2.02 1.91 -4.72
N MET A 101 -3.32 1.99 -4.39
CA MET A 101 -4.27 2.91 -5.05
C MET A 101 -3.84 4.37 -4.86
N LEU A 102 -3.48 4.74 -3.62
CA LEU A 102 -2.97 6.07 -3.29
C LEU A 102 -1.65 6.36 -4.02
N ALA A 103 -0.76 5.37 -4.13
CA ALA A 103 0.49 5.48 -4.88
C ALA A 103 0.24 5.69 -6.39
N LEU A 104 -0.74 5.00 -6.98
CA LEU A 104 -1.17 5.21 -8.38
C LEU A 104 -1.70 6.63 -8.60
N GLU A 105 -2.60 7.11 -7.75
CA GLU A 105 -3.13 8.47 -7.83
C GLU A 105 -2.02 9.53 -7.72
N HIS A 106 -1.11 9.35 -6.76
CA HIS A 106 0.02 10.27 -6.60
C HIS A 106 0.94 10.22 -7.83
N ALA A 107 1.27 9.03 -8.35
CA ALA A 107 2.12 8.88 -9.53
C ALA A 107 1.48 9.50 -10.79
N LEU A 108 0.17 9.33 -10.99
CA LEU A 108 -0.57 9.93 -12.10
C LEU A 108 -0.63 11.46 -12.03
N ALA A 109 -0.52 12.03 -10.83
CA ALA A 109 -0.52 13.48 -10.63
C ALA A 109 0.89 14.09 -10.62
N ARG A 110 1.92 13.35 -10.16
CA ARG A 110 3.24 13.91 -9.79
C ARG A 110 4.41 12.96 -10.09
N GLN A 111 4.37 12.21 -11.17
CA GLN A 111 5.39 11.19 -11.47
C GLN A 111 6.82 11.74 -11.56
N ASP A 112 7.01 13.00 -11.95
CA ASP A 112 8.35 13.62 -12.07
C ASP A 112 9.10 13.72 -10.73
N SER A 113 8.39 13.58 -9.62
CA SER A 113 8.94 13.56 -8.27
C SER A 113 9.16 12.15 -7.72
N LEU A 114 8.99 11.13 -8.55
CA LEU A 114 9.15 9.73 -8.18
C LEU A 114 10.29 9.08 -8.98
N VAL A 115 11.09 8.26 -8.30
CA VAL A 115 12.14 7.44 -8.92
C VAL A 115 11.54 6.14 -9.47
N SER A 116 10.64 5.52 -8.71
CA SER A 116 9.94 4.30 -9.12
C SER A 116 8.70 4.06 -8.29
N LEU A 117 7.86 3.12 -8.77
CA LEU A 117 6.62 2.70 -8.13
C LEU A 117 6.67 1.20 -7.80
N ILE A 118 6.35 0.83 -6.56
CA ILE A 118 6.21 -0.56 -6.12
C ILE A 118 4.77 -0.74 -5.64
N LEU A 119 4.03 -1.58 -6.36
CA LEU A 119 2.62 -1.86 -6.17
C LEU A 119 2.47 -3.27 -5.61
N SER A 120 2.26 -3.38 -4.30
CA SER A 120 2.16 -4.66 -3.61
C SER A 120 0.71 -4.99 -3.29
N SER A 121 0.22 -6.15 -3.77
CA SER A 121 -1.11 -6.64 -3.40
C SER A 121 -2.21 -5.58 -3.60
N THR A 122 -2.25 -4.93 -4.77
CA THR A 122 -3.11 -3.77 -5.06
C THR A 122 -3.90 -3.93 -6.36
N LEU A 123 -4.60 -2.88 -6.77
CA LEU A 123 -5.59 -2.86 -7.84
C LEU A 123 -5.54 -1.54 -8.63
N ALA A 124 -6.19 -1.52 -9.79
CA ALA A 124 -6.42 -0.31 -10.59
C ALA A 124 -7.91 0.00 -10.80
N ASP A 125 -8.81 -0.88 -10.34
CA ASP A 125 -10.26 -0.78 -10.48
C ASP A 125 -10.94 -1.43 -9.28
N ALA A 126 -11.70 -0.64 -8.51
CA ALA A 126 -12.39 -1.08 -7.32
C ALA A 126 -13.50 -2.10 -7.62
N ALA A 127 -14.22 -1.94 -8.73
CA ALA A 127 -15.27 -2.88 -9.13
C ALA A 127 -14.68 -4.25 -9.52
N GLN A 128 -13.53 -4.29 -10.21
CA GLN A 128 -12.82 -5.52 -10.52
C GLN A 128 -12.38 -6.24 -9.23
N TRP A 129 -11.83 -5.47 -8.27
CA TRP A 129 -11.45 -6.02 -6.96
C TRP A 129 -12.63 -6.66 -6.25
N ALA A 130 -13.74 -5.94 -6.12
CA ALA A 130 -14.94 -6.43 -5.43
C ALA A 130 -15.48 -7.71 -6.08
N ALA A 131 -15.48 -7.79 -7.42
CA ALA A 131 -15.92 -8.97 -8.16
C ALA A 131 -15.01 -10.19 -7.89
N GLU A 132 -13.68 -10.00 -7.91
CA GLU A 132 -12.71 -11.06 -7.62
C GLU A 132 -12.77 -11.49 -6.15
N ALA A 133 -12.87 -10.54 -5.21
CA ALA A 133 -13.06 -10.84 -3.80
C ALA A 133 -14.33 -11.66 -3.54
N LYS A 134 -15.44 -11.29 -4.20
CA LYS A 134 -16.70 -12.04 -4.13
C LYS A 134 -16.53 -13.46 -4.66
N ARG A 135 -15.89 -13.62 -5.81
CA ARG A 135 -15.60 -14.94 -6.39
C ARG A 135 -14.78 -15.80 -5.43
N LEU A 136 -13.70 -15.27 -4.89
CA LEU A 136 -12.87 -15.99 -3.91
C LEU A 136 -13.63 -16.31 -2.63
N ARG A 137 -14.49 -15.40 -2.15
CA ARG A 137 -15.30 -15.61 -0.96
C ARG A 137 -16.29 -16.77 -1.17
N ASP A 138 -16.90 -16.87 -2.36
CA ASP A 138 -17.83 -17.95 -2.69
C ASP A 138 -17.14 -19.32 -2.82
N GLU A 139 -15.84 -19.33 -3.10
CA GLU A 139 -15.03 -20.57 -3.18
C GLU A 139 -14.52 -21.06 -1.80
N VAL A 140 -14.56 -20.21 -0.77
CA VAL A 140 -14.12 -20.56 0.58
C VAL A 140 -15.32 -20.90 1.45
N PRO A 141 -15.59 -22.18 1.73
CA PRO A 141 -16.63 -22.55 2.69
C PRO A 141 -16.22 -22.10 4.10
N GLY A 142 -17.18 -21.59 4.88
CA GLY A 142 -16.94 -21.21 6.27
C GLY A 142 -17.15 -19.74 6.56
N THR A 143 -16.43 -19.22 7.53
CA THR A 143 -16.55 -17.85 8.06
C THR A 143 -15.70 -16.83 7.31
N ASP A 144 -15.84 -15.56 7.66
CA ASP A 144 -14.96 -14.51 7.15
C ASP A 144 -13.52 -14.67 7.69
N ASP A 145 -13.36 -15.27 8.88
CA ASP A 145 -12.04 -15.60 9.42
C ASP A 145 -11.33 -16.67 8.58
N ASP A 146 -12.06 -17.66 8.06
CA ASP A 146 -11.49 -18.67 7.14
C ASP A 146 -11.04 -18.03 5.83
N PHE A 147 -11.79 -17.05 5.34
CA PHE A 147 -11.43 -16.28 4.16
C PHE A 147 -10.20 -15.39 4.43
N GLU A 148 -10.16 -14.67 5.56
CA GLU A 148 -8.98 -13.88 5.96
C GLU A 148 -7.73 -14.76 6.08
N ALA A 149 -7.82 -15.90 6.74
CA ALA A 149 -6.70 -16.83 6.94
C ALA A 149 -6.14 -17.37 5.61
N ARG A 150 -6.96 -17.48 4.58
CA ARG A 150 -6.55 -17.97 3.26
C ARG A 150 -5.97 -16.87 2.38
N HIS A 151 -6.59 -15.70 2.36
CA HIS A 151 -6.34 -14.67 1.34
C HIS A 151 -5.67 -13.40 1.88
N PHE A 152 -5.72 -13.14 3.19
CA PHE A 152 -5.09 -11.95 3.79
C PHE A 152 -3.84 -12.26 4.59
N TYR A 153 -3.92 -13.18 5.56
CA TYR A 153 -2.87 -13.40 6.54
C TYR A 153 -2.70 -14.89 6.82
N ARG A 154 -1.81 -15.55 6.09
CA ARG A 154 -1.48 -16.96 6.33
C ARG A 154 -0.73 -17.17 7.65
N ASN A 155 -0.19 -16.12 8.24
CA ASN A 155 0.37 -16.08 9.58
C ASN A 155 -0.31 -14.98 10.42
N PRO A 156 -1.59 -15.17 10.81
CA PRO A 156 -2.39 -14.14 11.47
C PRO A 156 -1.91 -13.76 12.87
N ASP A 157 -1.12 -14.62 13.52
CA ASP A 157 -0.65 -14.47 14.89
C ASP A 157 0.72 -13.80 14.99
N CYS A 158 1.32 -13.39 13.87
CA CYS A 158 2.56 -12.64 13.94
C CYS A 158 2.35 -11.27 14.57
N LEU A 159 3.40 -10.78 15.25
CA LEU A 159 3.34 -9.57 16.06
C LEU A 159 2.86 -8.34 15.27
N GLU A 160 3.32 -8.21 14.02
CA GLU A 160 2.98 -7.10 13.14
C GLU A 160 1.48 -7.07 12.81
N ILE A 161 0.88 -8.22 12.49
CA ILE A 161 -0.56 -8.34 12.22
C ILE A 161 -1.37 -8.11 13.48
N THR A 162 -0.95 -8.68 14.61
CA THR A 162 -1.61 -8.46 15.91
C THR A 162 -1.66 -6.98 16.26
N ARG A 163 -0.55 -6.25 16.11
CA ARG A 163 -0.48 -4.80 16.35
C ARG A 163 -1.36 -4.03 15.37
N MET A 164 -1.24 -4.31 14.09
CA MET A 164 -2.05 -3.67 13.06
C MET A 164 -3.56 -3.85 13.34
N ARG A 165 -4.01 -5.06 13.68
CA ARG A 165 -5.42 -5.32 14.04
C ARG A 165 -5.88 -4.55 15.27
N ALA A 166 -5.01 -4.38 16.27
CA ALA A 166 -5.33 -3.62 17.49
C ALA A 166 -5.42 -2.10 17.24
N GLU A 167 -4.64 -1.58 16.29
CA GLU A 167 -4.49 -0.15 16.04
C GLU A 167 -5.28 0.35 14.82
N ARG A 168 -5.80 -0.56 13.98
CA ARG A 168 -6.57 -0.18 12.78
C ARG A 168 -7.83 0.61 13.12
N ASN A 169 -8.20 1.52 12.23
CA ASN A 169 -9.44 2.29 12.34
C ASN A 169 -10.49 1.79 11.35
N LYS A 170 -11.50 1.08 11.86
CA LYS A 170 -12.60 0.54 11.04
C LYS A 170 -13.52 1.61 10.46
N ASP A 171 -13.59 2.80 11.08
CA ASP A 171 -14.44 3.89 10.60
C ASP A 171 -13.89 4.45 9.29
N VAL A 172 -12.54 4.56 9.18
CA VAL A 172 -11.88 4.93 7.91
C VAL A 172 -12.16 3.90 6.83
N TYR A 173 -12.04 2.60 7.15
CA TYR A 173 -12.34 1.52 6.22
C TYR A 173 -13.78 1.61 5.72
N GLN A 174 -14.73 1.73 6.64
CA GLN A 174 -16.17 1.83 6.32
C GLN A 174 -16.50 3.06 5.46
N ALA A 175 -15.89 4.21 5.76
CA ALA A 175 -16.14 5.46 5.04
C ALA A 175 -15.52 5.47 3.64
N MET A 176 -14.33 4.87 3.47
CA MET A 176 -13.61 4.86 2.21
C MET A 176 -14.01 3.68 1.31
N TRP A 177 -14.13 2.48 1.88
CA TRP A 177 -14.41 1.25 1.13
C TRP A 177 -15.84 0.78 1.34
N GLY A 178 -16.18 0.31 2.53
CA GLY A 178 -17.47 -0.26 2.86
C GLY A 178 -17.38 -1.36 3.91
N PRO A 179 -18.39 -2.22 4.02
CA PRO A 179 -18.46 -3.22 5.10
C PRO A 179 -17.48 -4.39 4.93
N ASN A 180 -17.06 -4.70 3.71
CA ASN A 180 -16.20 -5.85 3.40
C ASN A 180 -15.57 -5.70 2.00
N GLU A 181 -14.68 -6.61 1.62
CA GLU A 181 -13.92 -6.54 0.36
C GLU A 181 -14.76 -6.64 -0.92
N TRP A 182 -15.92 -7.27 -0.85
CA TRP A 182 -16.81 -7.48 -2.02
C TRP A 182 -18.01 -6.53 -2.08
N THR A 183 -18.09 -5.54 -1.18
CA THR A 183 -19.16 -4.56 -1.14
C THR A 183 -18.60 -3.16 -0.94
N ILE A 184 -18.62 -2.36 -2.01
CA ILE A 184 -18.10 -1.00 -1.97
C ILE A 184 -19.28 -0.04 -1.83
N THR A 185 -19.27 0.76 -0.76
CA THR A 185 -20.29 1.78 -0.46
C THR A 185 -19.69 3.09 0.01
N GLY A 186 -18.38 3.15 0.11
CA GLY A 186 -17.62 4.30 0.57
C GLY A 186 -17.15 5.21 -0.56
N ALA A 187 -16.23 6.12 -0.24
CA ALA A 187 -15.70 7.12 -1.17
C ALA A 187 -14.94 6.52 -2.38
N LEU A 188 -14.59 5.24 -2.33
CA LEU A 188 -13.93 4.51 -3.41
C LEU A 188 -14.90 3.78 -4.35
N ASP A 189 -16.22 3.95 -4.16
CA ASP A 189 -17.19 3.42 -5.13
C ASP A 189 -16.99 4.09 -6.50
N GLY A 190 -16.85 3.24 -7.51
CA GLY A 190 -16.55 3.68 -8.88
C GLY A 190 -15.11 4.16 -9.13
N TRP A 191 -14.18 3.99 -8.15
CA TRP A 191 -12.78 4.32 -8.38
C TRP A 191 -12.15 3.41 -9.45
N ASP A 192 -11.62 4.02 -10.51
CA ASP A 192 -11.01 3.34 -11.66
C ASP A 192 -9.98 4.23 -12.34
N VAL A 193 -8.72 3.78 -12.35
CA VAL A 193 -7.60 4.49 -13.00
C VAL A 193 -7.05 3.76 -14.22
N ARG A 194 -7.68 2.68 -14.68
CA ARG A 194 -7.19 1.83 -15.78
C ARG A 194 -6.90 2.61 -17.05
N ALA A 195 -7.79 3.53 -17.42
CA ALA A 195 -7.61 4.35 -18.62
C ALA A 195 -6.38 5.28 -18.56
N ARG A 196 -5.90 5.58 -17.34
CA ARG A 196 -4.79 6.47 -17.08
C ARG A 196 -3.45 5.76 -16.86
N LEU A 197 -3.44 4.45 -16.61
CA LEU A 197 -2.22 3.67 -16.39
C LEU A 197 -1.14 3.87 -17.47
N PRO A 198 -1.49 4.01 -18.78
CA PRO A 198 -0.50 4.27 -19.83
C PRO A 198 0.23 5.62 -19.73
N GLU A 199 -0.26 6.56 -18.91
CA GLU A 199 0.40 7.85 -18.63
C GLU A 199 1.67 7.68 -17.79
N LEU A 200 1.77 6.58 -17.01
CA LEU A 200 2.91 6.30 -16.13
C LEU A 200 4.16 5.94 -16.94
N LYS A 201 5.24 6.69 -16.74
CA LYS A 201 6.52 6.49 -17.47
C LYS A 201 7.64 5.98 -16.57
N LEU A 202 7.44 6.00 -15.24
CA LEU A 202 8.43 5.56 -14.27
C LEU A 202 8.50 4.02 -14.20
N PRO A 203 9.65 3.46 -13.80
CA PRO A 203 9.78 2.03 -13.57
C PRO A 203 8.79 1.56 -12.51
N ALA A 204 8.07 0.47 -12.78
CA ALA A 204 7.07 -0.08 -11.88
C ALA A 204 7.31 -1.57 -11.60
N LEU A 205 7.11 -1.98 -10.35
CA LEU A 205 7.16 -3.36 -9.88
C LEU A 205 5.82 -3.73 -9.24
N VAL A 206 5.17 -4.76 -9.74
CA VAL A 206 3.94 -5.33 -9.19
C VAL A 206 4.29 -6.56 -8.37
N LEU A 207 3.86 -6.62 -7.13
CA LEU A 207 4.11 -7.72 -6.19
C LEU A 207 2.77 -8.28 -5.70
N ARG A 208 2.64 -9.60 -5.63
CA ARG A 208 1.49 -10.25 -5.00
C ARG A 208 1.82 -11.64 -4.49
N GLY A 209 1.00 -12.15 -3.58
CA GLY A 209 1.02 -13.55 -3.20
C GLY A 209 0.26 -14.43 -4.21
N ALA A 210 0.59 -15.71 -4.26
CA ALA A 210 -0.15 -16.68 -5.08
C ALA A 210 -1.58 -16.92 -4.56
N HIS A 211 -1.80 -16.67 -3.26
CA HIS A 211 -3.09 -16.85 -2.57
C HIS A 211 -3.79 -15.52 -2.25
N ASP A 212 -3.34 -14.42 -2.86
CA ASP A 212 -3.78 -13.04 -2.60
C ASP A 212 -5.18 -12.76 -3.18
N LEU A 213 -5.85 -11.76 -2.60
CA LEU A 213 -7.01 -11.08 -3.19
C LEU A 213 -6.66 -10.34 -4.48
N SER A 214 -5.44 -9.80 -4.59
CA SER A 214 -4.89 -9.29 -5.84
C SER A 214 -4.61 -10.48 -6.79
N THR A 215 -5.67 -11.00 -7.36
CA THR A 215 -5.64 -12.20 -8.22
C THR A 215 -4.80 -11.97 -9.49
N PRO A 216 -4.46 -13.05 -10.24
CA PRO A 216 -3.82 -12.89 -11.56
C PRO A 216 -4.61 -11.99 -12.52
N ALA A 217 -5.94 -11.91 -12.41
CA ALA A 217 -6.77 -11.03 -13.24
C ALA A 217 -6.54 -9.55 -12.89
N ILE A 218 -6.41 -9.24 -11.59
CA ILE A 218 -6.15 -7.88 -11.09
C ILE A 218 -4.73 -7.45 -11.45
N SER A 219 -3.72 -8.28 -11.19
CA SER A 219 -2.33 -7.94 -11.52
C SER A 219 -2.11 -7.80 -13.02
N LYS A 220 -2.80 -8.61 -13.84
CA LYS A 220 -2.78 -8.49 -15.30
C LYS A 220 -3.25 -7.10 -15.76
N THR A 221 -4.29 -6.54 -15.14
CA THR A 221 -4.76 -5.18 -15.45
C THR A 221 -3.66 -4.13 -15.22
N LEU A 222 -2.91 -4.24 -14.11
CA LEU A 222 -1.78 -3.35 -13.84
C LEU A 222 -0.64 -3.54 -14.83
N LEU A 223 -0.28 -4.79 -15.15
CA LEU A 223 0.82 -5.12 -16.06
C LEU A 223 0.55 -4.71 -17.50
N GLU A 224 -0.68 -4.87 -17.97
CA GLU A 224 -1.08 -4.46 -19.32
C GLU A 224 -1.24 -2.94 -19.44
N GLY A 225 -1.62 -2.27 -18.33
CA GLY A 225 -1.85 -0.84 -18.31
C GLY A 225 -0.57 -0.02 -18.12
N ILE A 226 0.35 -0.45 -17.25
CA ILE A 226 1.56 0.32 -16.91
C ILE A 226 2.71 -0.09 -17.83
N PRO A 227 3.23 0.81 -18.69
CA PRO A 227 4.33 0.49 -19.58
C PRO A 227 5.56 -0.01 -18.81
N HIS A 228 6.09 -1.15 -19.24
CA HIS A 228 7.31 -1.76 -18.66
C HIS A 228 7.20 -2.21 -17.18
N ALA A 229 5.99 -2.34 -16.63
CA ALA A 229 5.81 -2.96 -15.32
C ALA A 229 6.29 -4.42 -15.32
N ARG A 230 6.86 -4.84 -14.18
CA ARG A 230 7.31 -6.21 -13.95
C ARG A 230 6.54 -6.81 -12.80
N GLU A 231 6.26 -8.11 -12.86
CA GLU A 231 5.61 -8.82 -11.77
C GLU A 231 6.55 -9.77 -11.06
N VAL A 232 6.38 -9.89 -9.74
CA VAL A 232 6.91 -11.01 -8.94
C VAL A 232 5.78 -11.58 -8.08
N VAL A 233 5.56 -12.89 -8.19
CA VAL A 233 4.58 -13.64 -7.43
C VAL A 233 5.29 -14.40 -6.31
N PHE A 234 4.75 -14.31 -5.09
CA PHE A 234 5.24 -14.99 -3.90
C PHE A 234 4.40 -16.25 -3.66
N ASP A 235 5.00 -17.42 -3.90
CA ASP A 235 4.27 -18.68 -4.05
C ASP A 235 3.63 -19.19 -2.75
N ALA A 236 4.21 -18.85 -1.59
CA ALA A 236 3.70 -19.23 -0.28
C ALA A 236 2.89 -18.12 0.41
N SER A 237 2.68 -16.99 -0.25
CA SER A 237 2.08 -15.80 0.36
C SER A 237 0.65 -15.54 -0.09
N SER A 238 -0.08 -14.83 0.77
CA SER A 238 -1.35 -14.19 0.50
C SER A 238 -1.18 -12.67 0.35
N HIS A 239 -2.02 -11.85 1.00
CA HIS A 239 -2.04 -10.39 0.86
C HIS A 239 -0.86 -9.67 1.51
N THR A 240 -0.07 -10.36 2.34
CA THR A 240 1.06 -9.77 3.06
C THR A 240 2.39 -10.46 2.79
N PRO A 241 2.87 -10.54 1.53
CA PRO A 241 4.12 -11.23 1.21
C PRO A 241 5.34 -10.63 1.93
N VAL A 242 5.30 -9.35 2.31
CA VAL A 242 6.33 -8.70 3.13
C VAL A 242 6.54 -9.39 4.48
N LEU A 243 5.51 -10.03 5.04
CA LEU A 243 5.56 -10.76 6.30
C LEU A 243 5.70 -12.28 6.09
N GLU A 244 5.12 -12.82 5.04
CA GLU A 244 5.00 -14.26 4.81
C GLU A 244 6.25 -14.84 4.12
N GLU A 245 6.85 -14.08 3.19
CA GLU A 245 8.11 -14.42 2.51
C GLU A 245 9.13 -13.28 2.64
N THR A 246 9.39 -12.80 3.84
CA THR A 246 10.15 -11.57 4.14
C THR A 246 11.49 -11.52 3.41
N GLU A 247 12.30 -12.57 3.50
CA GLU A 247 13.66 -12.55 2.92
C GLU A 247 13.61 -12.38 1.39
N ARG A 248 12.71 -13.12 0.74
CA ARG A 248 12.51 -13.02 -0.70
C ARG A 248 11.93 -11.67 -1.10
N TYR A 249 10.98 -11.14 -0.29
CA TYR A 249 10.38 -9.83 -0.52
C TYR A 249 11.44 -8.71 -0.45
N LEU A 250 12.23 -8.68 0.61
CA LEU A 250 13.30 -7.69 0.77
C LEU A 250 14.35 -7.78 -0.34
N ALA A 251 14.79 -8.99 -0.69
CA ALA A 251 15.71 -9.21 -1.79
C ALA A 251 15.16 -8.71 -3.14
N THR A 252 13.85 -8.95 -3.39
CA THR A 252 13.16 -8.51 -4.62
C THR A 252 13.08 -6.98 -4.69
N VAL A 253 12.63 -6.33 -3.61
CA VAL A 253 12.55 -4.86 -3.53
C VAL A 253 13.93 -4.26 -3.70
N ARG A 254 14.93 -4.74 -2.97
CA ARG A 254 16.34 -4.29 -3.05
C ARG A 254 16.87 -4.37 -4.48
N ALA A 255 16.73 -5.51 -5.14
CA ALA A 255 17.19 -5.72 -6.51
C ALA A 255 16.49 -4.77 -7.50
N PHE A 256 15.19 -4.53 -7.34
CA PHE A 256 14.46 -3.58 -8.16
C PHE A 256 14.99 -2.15 -7.97
N LEU A 257 15.12 -1.67 -6.73
CA LEU A 257 15.61 -0.34 -6.41
C LEU A 257 17.01 -0.11 -7.02
N TYR A 258 17.92 -1.06 -6.87
CA TYR A 258 19.24 -0.99 -7.51
C TYR A 258 19.16 -0.94 -9.04
N SER A 259 18.28 -1.75 -9.65
CA SER A 259 18.14 -1.80 -11.10
C SER A 259 17.62 -0.49 -11.70
N VAL A 260 16.87 0.27 -10.93
CA VAL A 260 16.34 1.60 -11.30
C VAL A 260 17.42 2.67 -11.16
N GLU A 261 18.15 2.68 -10.06
CA GLU A 261 19.18 3.68 -9.76
C GLU A 261 20.46 3.53 -10.59
N ALA A 262 20.67 2.35 -11.19
CA ALA A 262 21.82 2.09 -12.07
C ALA A 262 21.63 2.59 -13.52
N ARG A 263 20.48 3.16 -13.84
CA ARG A 263 20.12 3.72 -15.17
C ARG A 263 20.49 5.19 -15.25
#